data_7d3cf438ff2d66e81f58799e3cd2d8f0
#
_entry.id   7d3cf438ff2d66e81f58799e3cd2d8f0
#
_cell.length_a   1.000
_cell.length_b   1.000
_cell.length_c   1.000
_cell.angle_alpha   90.00
_cell.angle_beta   90.00
_cell.angle_gamma   90.00
#
_symmetry.space_group_name_H-M   'P 1'
#
loop_
_entity.id
_entity.type
_entity.pdbx_description
1 polymer ?
#
loop_
_entity_poly.entity_id
_entity_poly.type
_entity_poly.pdbx_seq_one_letter_code
_entity_poly.pdbx_strand_id
1 'polypeptide(L)'
;MLAPAIPLFDPEASPGEVHLRRATINDLDALVELENASFAVERMSARQWRRHLESLSAEIFVAIRERRVIGAAVLFFRRSHRVARLYSIAVAAGERGRGIGEILLGAVEQSARRRGCRVLRLEVRADNPAAQRLYERKGYRRFGLRPGYYEDGEDALRYEKALIAAVA
;
A
#
# COMPACT_ATOMS: atom_id res chain seq x y z
N MET A 1 4.28 -13.67 22.79
CA MET A 1 5.48 -13.85 21.97
C MET A 1 5.46 -12.75 20.90
N LEU A 2 6.29 -11.74 21.04
CA LEU A 2 6.42 -10.64 20.08
C LEU A 2 7.05 -11.21 18.80
N ALA A 3 6.34 -11.09 17.68
CA ALA A 3 6.92 -11.38 16.37
C ALA A 3 8.17 -10.52 16.16
N PRO A 4 9.22 -11.03 15.52
CA PRO A 4 10.41 -10.23 15.27
C PRO A 4 10.04 -8.98 14.49
N ALA A 5 10.50 -7.84 14.98
CA ALA A 5 10.41 -6.59 14.26
C ALA A 5 11.08 -6.79 12.89
N ILE A 6 10.44 -6.30 11.84
CA ILE A 6 11.11 -6.17 10.54
C ILE A 6 12.37 -5.33 10.81
N PRO A 7 13.56 -5.82 10.47
CA PRO A 7 14.78 -5.10 10.82
C PRO A 7 14.75 -3.70 10.20
N LEU A 8 14.89 -2.73 11.07
CA LEU A 8 15.16 -1.34 10.72
C LEU A 8 16.54 -1.31 10.07
N PHE A 9 16.59 -1.28 8.76
CA PHE A 9 17.82 -1.11 7.99
C PHE A 9 18.79 -2.30 8.04
N ASP A 10 18.97 -2.98 6.93
CA ASP A 10 20.08 -3.90 6.70
C ASP A 10 21.21 -3.11 5.99
N PRO A 11 22.32 -2.83 6.68
CA PRO A 11 23.44 -2.12 6.06
C PRO A 11 24.23 -2.97 5.05
N GLU A 12 23.93 -4.27 4.94
CA GLU A 12 24.64 -5.21 4.05
C GLU A 12 23.89 -5.50 2.76
N ALA A 13 22.82 -4.75 2.49
CA ALA A 13 22.05 -4.96 1.28
C ALA A 13 22.87 -4.71 0.01
N SER A 14 22.80 -5.66 -0.90
CA SER A 14 23.48 -5.58 -2.20
C SER A 14 23.02 -4.36 -2.99
N PRO A 15 23.91 -3.68 -3.72
CA PRO A 15 23.53 -2.60 -4.61
C PRO A 15 22.40 -3.02 -5.56
N GLY A 16 21.31 -2.24 -5.58
CA GLY A 16 20.15 -2.54 -6.43
C GLY A 16 19.05 -3.38 -5.79
N GLU A 17 19.24 -3.89 -4.58
CA GLU A 17 18.20 -4.63 -3.85
C GLU A 17 17.11 -3.70 -3.30
N VAL A 18 15.86 -4.18 -3.34
CA VAL A 18 14.70 -3.44 -2.80
C VAL A 18 14.47 -3.84 -1.35
N HIS A 19 14.41 -2.85 -0.47
CA HIS A 19 14.08 -3.04 0.93
C HIS A 19 12.73 -2.47 1.24
N LEU A 20 11.95 -3.19 2.04
CA LEU A 20 10.71 -2.70 2.62
C LEU A 20 10.92 -2.33 4.08
N ARG A 21 10.37 -1.20 4.48
CA ARG A 21 10.24 -0.82 5.89
C ARG A 21 9.00 0.03 6.11
N ARG A 22 8.64 0.21 7.36
CA ARG A 22 7.63 1.20 7.72
C ARG A 22 8.17 2.60 7.47
N ALA A 23 7.31 3.46 6.94
CA ALA A 23 7.65 4.87 6.79
C ALA A 23 7.70 5.58 8.12
N THR A 24 8.54 6.59 8.20
CA THR A 24 8.66 7.51 9.34
C THR A 24 8.40 8.93 8.86
N ILE A 25 8.35 9.88 9.80
CA ILE A 25 8.18 11.30 9.47
C ILE A 25 9.30 11.83 8.56
N ASN A 26 10.47 11.21 8.58
CA ASN A 26 11.59 11.58 7.71
C ASN A 26 11.33 11.23 6.23
N ASP A 27 10.33 10.41 5.95
CA ASP A 27 9.92 10.06 4.58
C ASP A 27 8.88 11.01 4.00
N LEU A 28 8.42 12.00 4.76
CA LEU A 28 7.31 12.87 4.38
C LEU A 28 7.51 13.51 3.00
N ASP A 29 8.66 14.14 2.77
CA ASP A 29 8.92 14.83 1.50
C ASP A 29 8.97 13.87 0.31
N ALA A 30 9.60 12.71 0.49
CA ALA A 30 9.66 11.66 -0.53
C ALA A 30 8.29 11.08 -0.84
N LEU A 31 7.42 10.91 0.17
CA LEU A 31 6.05 10.43 -0.01
C LEU A 31 5.20 11.44 -0.78
N VAL A 32 5.31 12.73 -0.46
CA VAL A 32 4.62 13.80 -1.19
C VAL A 32 5.07 13.85 -2.66
N GLU A 33 6.37 13.75 -2.90
CA GLU A 33 6.93 13.73 -4.25
C GLU A 33 6.42 12.53 -5.05
N LEU A 34 6.43 11.33 -4.46
CA LEU A 34 5.92 10.12 -5.10
C LEU A 34 4.42 10.21 -5.42
N GLU A 35 3.62 10.76 -4.49
CA GLU A 35 2.18 11.00 -4.66
C GLU A 35 1.92 11.93 -5.83
N ASN A 36 2.62 13.05 -5.88
CA ASN A 36 2.44 14.05 -6.94
C ASN A 36 2.87 13.54 -8.32
N ALA A 37 3.87 12.66 -8.38
CA ALA A 37 4.32 12.05 -9.62
C ALA A 37 3.41 10.89 -10.08
N SER A 38 2.70 10.25 -9.15
CA SER A 38 1.93 9.02 -9.43
C SER A 38 0.46 9.28 -9.72
N PHE A 39 -0.12 10.35 -9.17
CA PHE A 39 -1.55 10.63 -9.25
C PHE A 39 -1.82 12.02 -9.81
N ALA A 40 -2.72 12.09 -10.80
CA ALA A 40 -3.15 13.35 -11.39
C ALA A 40 -4.22 14.05 -10.54
N VAL A 41 -5.05 13.27 -9.83
CA VAL A 41 -6.16 13.73 -9.00
C VAL A 41 -6.09 13.05 -7.62
N GLU A 42 -6.81 13.61 -6.65
CA GLU A 42 -6.95 13.04 -5.30
C GLU A 42 -5.63 12.82 -4.57
N ARG A 43 -4.71 13.75 -4.74
CA ARG A 43 -3.41 13.71 -4.08
C ARG A 43 -3.55 14.05 -2.60
N MET A 44 -2.91 13.25 -1.75
CA MET A 44 -2.75 13.62 -0.35
C MET A 44 -1.79 14.79 -0.21
N SER A 45 -2.19 15.79 0.57
CA SER A 45 -1.31 16.90 0.94
C SER A 45 -0.24 16.45 1.95
N ALA A 46 0.81 17.26 2.11
CA ALA A 46 1.83 17.02 3.14
C ALA A 46 1.22 16.92 4.55
N ARG A 47 0.19 17.73 4.84
CA ARG A 47 -0.53 17.70 6.12
C ARG A 47 -1.27 16.37 6.32
N GLN A 48 -1.90 15.84 5.29
CA GLN A 48 -2.57 14.53 5.35
C GLN A 48 -1.57 13.40 5.54
N TRP A 49 -0.45 13.42 4.80
CA TRP A 49 0.63 12.47 4.97
C TRP A 49 1.19 12.46 6.38
N ARG A 50 1.47 13.65 6.94
CA ARG A 50 1.94 13.78 8.31
C ARG A 50 0.96 13.15 9.30
N ARG A 51 -0.32 13.46 9.17
CA ARG A 51 -1.37 12.90 10.03
C ARG A 51 -1.41 11.39 9.98
N HIS A 52 -1.29 10.79 8.80
CA HIS A 52 -1.28 9.34 8.64
C HIS A 52 -0.01 8.69 9.18
N LEU A 53 1.14 9.31 9.02
CA LEU A 53 2.40 8.83 9.58
C LEU A 53 2.38 8.79 11.12
N GLU A 54 1.62 9.67 11.75
CA GLU A 54 1.47 9.76 13.21
C GLU A 54 0.29 8.94 13.75
N SER A 55 -0.57 8.42 12.91
CA SER A 55 -1.79 7.72 13.30
C SER A 55 -1.55 6.26 13.66
N LEU A 56 -2.17 5.81 14.76
CA LEU A 56 -2.18 4.40 15.16
C LEU A 56 -3.13 3.55 14.29
N SER A 57 -4.04 4.17 13.55
CA SER A 57 -4.97 3.50 12.64
C SER A 57 -4.51 3.49 11.19
N ALA A 58 -3.28 3.87 10.93
CA ALA A 58 -2.66 3.80 9.61
C ALA A 58 -1.27 3.16 9.70
N GLU A 59 -0.92 2.40 8.67
CA GLU A 59 0.45 1.94 8.47
C GLU A 59 0.87 2.28 7.04
N ILE A 60 2.05 2.85 6.91
CA ILE A 60 2.62 3.23 5.63
C ILE A 60 3.92 2.44 5.46
N PHE A 61 4.03 1.74 4.34
CA PHE A 61 5.22 1.01 3.95
C PHE A 61 5.89 1.73 2.79
N VAL A 62 7.21 1.78 2.82
CA VAL A 62 8.03 2.30 1.73
C VAL A 62 8.95 1.21 1.20
N ALA A 63 9.11 1.19 -0.12
CA ALA A 63 10.10 0.39 -0.82
C ALA A 63 11.28 1.30 -1.14
N ILE A 64 12.46 0.87 -0.76
CA ILE A 64 13.71 1.65 -0.86
C ILE A 64 14.69 0.91 -1.75
N ARG A 65 15.29 1.63 -2.70
CA ARG A 65 16.44 1.19 -3.48
C ARG A 65 17.46 2.33 -3.47
N GLU A 66 18.72 2.02 -3.13
CA GLU A 66 19.81 3.01 -3.11
C GLU A 66 19.44 4.29 -2.34
N ARG A 67 18.84 4.14 -1.16
CA ARG A 67 18.38 5.21 -0.26
C ARG A 67 17.24 6.09 -0.83
N ARG A 68 16.63 5.69 -1.94
CA ARG A 68 15.50 6.41 -2.53
C ARG A 68 14.21 5.65 -2.31
N VAL A 69 13.15 6.38 -1.98
CA VAL A 69 11.80 5.83 -1.95
C VAL A 69 11.32 5.63 -3.39
N ILE A 70 11.12 4.37 -3.77
CA ILE A 70 10.68 3.99 -5.11
C ILE A 70 9.26 3.47 -5.14
N GLY A 71 8.64 3.30 -4.00
CA GLY A 71 7.25 2.89 -3.88
C GLY A 71 6.74 3.07 -2.46
N ALA A 72 5.43 3.13 -2.33
CA ALA A 72 4.76 3.24 -1.03
C ALA A 72 3.38 2.58 -1.06
N ALA A 73 2.94 2.10 0.10
CA ALA A 73 1.59 1.61 0.32
C ALA A 73 1.02 2.18 1.60
N VAL A 74 -0.25 2.53 1.58
CA VAL A 74 -0.99 3.09 2.72
C VAL A 74 -2.12 2.16 3.11
N LEU A 75 -2.08 1.69 4.35
CA LEU A 75 -3.05 0.76 4.92
C LEU A 75 -3.78 1.43 6.08
N PHE A 76 -5.11 1.39 6.04
CA PHE A 76 -5.96 1.92 7.10
C PHE A 76 -6.66 0.79 7.86
N PHE A 77 -6.77 1.01 9.17
CA PHE A 77 -7.47 0.14 10.10
C PHE A 77 -8.61 0.89 10.76
N ARG A 78 -9.69 0.19 11.04
CA ARG A 78 -10.75 0.68 11.93
C ARG A 78 -10.70 -0.07 13.25
N ARG A 79 -10.81 0.67 14.34
CA ARG A 79 -10.92 0.08 15.68
C ARG A 79 -12.07 -0.92 15.72
N SER A 80 -11.82 -2.12 16.27
CA SER A 80 -12.81 -3.19 16.42
C SER A 80 -13.33 -3.80 15.10
N HIS A 81 -12.74 -3.48 13.96
CA HIS A 81 -13.09 -4.07 12.68
C HIS A 81 -12.03 -5.07 12.22
N ARG A 82 -12.49 -6.16 11.61
CA ARG A 82 -11.62 -7.18 11.02
C ARG A 82 -11.38 -6.99 9.52
N VAL A 83 -11.73 -5.83 9.02
CA VAL A 83 -11.50 -5.43 7.63
C VAL A 83 -10.48 -4.30 7.62
N ALA A 84 -9.35 -4.53 6.95
CA ALA A 84 -8.38 -3.50 6.63
C ALA A 84 -8.65 -2.93 5.25
N ARG A 85 -8.25 -1.69 5.02
CA ARG A 85 -8.39 -1.02 3.74
C ARG A 85 -7.02 -0.60 3.20
N LEU A 86 -6.67 -1.11 2.04
CA LEU A 86 -5.56 -0.58 1.27
C LEU A 86 -6.02 0.71 0.58
N TYR A 87 -5.48 1.83 1.03
CA TYR A 87 -5.86 3.14 0.48
C TYR A 87 -5.16 3.43 -0.84
N SER A 88 -3.85 3.16 -0.93
CA SER A 88 -3.08 3.34 -2.15
C SER A 88 -1.84 2.47 -2.20
N ILE A 89 -1.43 2.12 -3.42
CA ILE A 89 -0.08 1.66 -3.76
C ILE A 89 0.42 2.54 -4.89
N ALA A 90 1.61 3.10 -4.74
CA ALA A 90 2.28 3.86 -5.77
C ALA A 90 3.70 3.32 -5.98
N VAL A 91 4.10 3.22 -7.23
CA VAL A 91 5.46 2.82 -7.63
C VAL A 91 5.99 3.89 -8.59
N ALA A 92 7.21 4.36 -8.35
CA ALA A 92 7.86 5.34 -9.21
C ALA A 92 7.90 4.86 -10.67
N ALA A 93 7.67 5.77 -11.62
CA ALA A 93 7.49 5.42 -13.03
C ALA A 93 8.66 4.58 -13.60
N GLY A 94 9.90 4.91 -13.27
CA GLY A 94 11.08 4.18 -13.70
C GLY A 94 11.28 2.80 -13.04
N GLU A 95 10.49 2.49 -12.02
CA GLU A 95 10.58 1.26 -11.23
C GLU A 95 9.39 0.31 -11.47
N ARG A 96 8.44 0.70 -12.32
CA ARG A 96 7.28 -0.12 -12.64
C ARG A 96 7.66 -1.37 -13.45
N GLY A 97 6.85 -2.41 -13.33
CA GLY A 97 7.09 -3.69 -14.03
C GLY A 97 8.19 -4.56 -13.41
N ARG A 98 8.65 -4.24 -12.21
CA ARG A 98 9.73 -4.96 -11.50
C ARG A 98 9.25 -5.69 -10.24
N GLY A 99 7.94 -5.83 -10.06
CA GLY A 99 7.37 -6.56 -8.93
C GLY A 99 7.28 -5.78 -7.62
N ILE A 100 7.57 -4.48 -7.59
CA ILE A 100 7.57 -3.67 -6.37
C ILE A 100 6.16 -3.55 -5.79
N GLY A 101 5.14 -3.38 -6.64
CA GLY A 101 3.75 -3.35 -6.20
C GLY A 101 3.32 -4.65 -5.52
N GLU A 102 3.79 -5.79 -6.00
CA GLU A 102 3.52 -7.10 -5.40
C GLU A 102 4.19 -7.25 -4.03
N ILE A 103 5.42 -6.78 -3.91
CA ILE A 103 6.17 -6.80 -2.64
C ILE A 103 5.46 -5.93 -1.59
N LEU A 104 5.05 -4.72 -1.97
CA LEU A 104 4.29 -3.81 -1.11
C LEU A 104 2.95 -4.44 -0.69
N LEU A 105 2.23 -5.04 -1.62
CA LEU A 105 0.96 -5.71 -1.33
C LEU A 105 1.15 -6.86 -0.34
N GLY A 106 2.21 -7.65 -0.48
CA GLY A 106 2.55 -8.71 0.46
C GLY A 106 2.79 -8.19 1.88
N ALA A 107 3.50 -7.07 2.03
CA ALA A 107 3.74 -6.44 3.32
C ALA A 107 2.44 -5.93 3.96
N VAL A 108 1.57 -5.32 3.17
CA VAL A 108 0.24 -4.86 3.60
C VAL A 108 -0.62 -6.01 4.10
N GLU A 109 -0.69 -7.10 3.36
CA GLU A 109 -1.45 -8.29 3.74
C GLU A 109 -0.93 -8.91 5.04
N GLN A 110 0.38 -9.01 5.16
CA GLN A 110 1.01 -9.55 6.37
C GLN A 110 0.72 -8.68 7.60
N SER A 111 0.78 -7.36 7.44
CA SER A 111 0.44 -6.42 8.51
C SER A 111 -1.02 -6.53 8.93
N ALA A 112 -1.93 -6.61 7.97
CA ALA A 112 -3.35 -6.77 8.24
C ALA A 112 -3.64 -8.08 9.00
N ARG A 113 -2.99 -9.19 8.61
CA ARG A 113 -3.10 -10.46 9.34
C ARG A 113 -2.60 -10.36 10.77
N ARG A 114 -1.46 -9.72 10.99
CA ARG A 114 -0.90 -9.53 12.35
C ARG A 114 -1.82 -8.73 13.26
N ARG A 115 -2.59 -7.80 12.71
CA ARG A 115 -3.61 -7.05 13.45
C ARG A 115 -4.94 -7.79 13.60
N GLY A 116 -5.06 -9.02 13.15
CA GLY A 116 -6.26 -9.83 13.26
C GLY A 116 -7.33 -9.51 12.23
N CYS A 117 -6.99 -8.78 11.16
CA CYS A 117 -7.90 -8.55 10.06
C CYS A 117 -8.11 -9.82 9.26
N ARG A 118 -9.34 -10.05 8.83
CA ARG A 118 -9.73 -11.23 8.05
C ARG A 118 -9.96 -10.92 6.57
N VAL A 119 -10.10 -9.66 6.24
CA VAL A 119 -10.37 -9.19 4.88
C VAL A 119 -9.57 -7.93 4.61
N LEU A 120 -8.99 -7.85 3.44
CA LEU A 120 -8.40 -6.63 2.90
C LEU A 120 -9.26 -6.16 1.73
N ARG A 121 -9.69 -4.91 1.78
CA ARG A 121 -10.49 -4.24 0.73
C ARG A 121 -9.73 -3.09 0.12
N LEU A 122 -10.03 -2.83 -1.14
CA LEU A 122 -9.47 -1.70 -1.88
C LEU A 122 -10.43 -1.23 -2.98
N GLU A 123 -10.21 -0.01 -3.43
CA GLU A 123 -10.81 0.54 -4.63
C GLU A 123 -9.72 0.75 -5.69
N VAL A 124 -10.04 0.46 -6.94
CA VAL A 124 -9.16 0.69 -8.08
C VAL A 124 -9.96 1.38 -9.19
N ARG A 125 -9.32 2.31 -9.90
CA ARG A 125 -9.94 3.00 -11.03
C ARG A 125 -10.33 2.01 -12.11
N ALA A 126 -11.54 2.18 -12.65
CA ALA A 126 -12.03 1.34 -13.74
C ALA A 126 -11.16 1.47 -15.02
N ASP A 127 -10.47 2.60 -15.18
CA ASP A 127 -9.56 2.85 -16.30
C ASP A 127 -8.09 2.46 -16.03
N ASN A 128 -7.85 1.67 -14.97
CA ASN A 128 -6.49 1.18 -14.62
C ASN A 128 -6.42 -0.35 -14.71
N PRO A 129 -6.36 -0.93 -15.92
CA PRO A 129 -6.34 -2.37 -16.10
C PRO A 129 -5.08 -3.05 -15.54
N ALA A 130 -3.95 -2.34 -15.49
CA ALA A 130 -2.71 -2.89 -14.93
C ALA A 130 -2.84 -3.17 -13.43
N ALA A 131 -3.44 -2.25 -12.66
CA ALA A 131 -3.70 -2.44 -11.24
C ALA A 131 -4.73 -3.56 -11.02
N GLN A 132 -5.80 -3.60 -11.80
CA GLN A 132 -6.81 -4.66 -11.74
C GLN A 132 -6.17 -6.04 -11.92
N ARG A 133 -5.31 -6.20 -12.93
CA ARG A 133 -4.59 -7.46 -13.17
C ARG A 133 -3.68 -7.85 -12.01
N LEU A 134 -3.00 -6.88 -11.40
CA LEU A 134 -2.18 -7.14 -10.22
C LEU A 134 -3.02 -7.73 -9.09
N TYR A 135 -4.13 -7.09 -8.75
CA TYR A 135 -4.98 -7.56 -7.66
C TYR A 135 -5.62 -8.91 -7.95
N GLU A 136 -6.11 -9.13 -9.17
CA GLU A 136 -6.68 -10.41 -9.59
C GLU A 136 -5.66 -11.55 -9.52
N ARG A 137 -4.42 -11.32 -9.99
CA ARG A 137 -3.33 -12.31 -9.85
C ARG A 137 -3.00 -12.65 -8.41
N LYS A 138 -3.22 -11.72 -7.49
CA LYS A 138 -2.94 -11.91 -6.05
C LYS A 138 -4.14 -12.44 -5.27
N GLY A 139 -5.19 -12.87 -5.96
CA GLY A 139 -6.33 -13.51 -5.35
C GLY A 139 -7.43 -12.57 -4.88
N TYR A 140 -7.37 -11.30 -5.25
CA TYR A 140 -8.47 -10.36 -5.02
C TYR A 140 -9.58 -10.61 -6.02
N ARG A 141 -10.81 -10.47 -5.57
CA ARG A 141 -11.99 -10.56 -6.42
C ARG A 141 -12.81 -9.29 -6.33
N ARG A 142 -13.39 -8.92 -7.44
CA ARG A 142 -14.32 -7.80 -7.51
C ARG A 142 -15.61 -8.15 -6.77
N PHE A 143 -16.05 -7.26 -5.89
CA PHE A 143 -17.31 -7.42 -5.18
C PHE A 143 -18.26 -6.23 -5.34
N GLY A 144 -17.85 -5.16 -5.99
CA GLY A 144 -18.67 -3.99 -6.17
C GLY A 144 -18.12 -2.96 -7.13
N LEU A 145 -18.92 -1.96 -7.36
CA LEU A 145 -18.64 -0.79 -8.18
C LEU A 145 -19.13 0.45 -7.44
N ARG A 146 -18.36 1.53 -7.49
CA ARG A 146 -18.78 2.86 -7.06
C ARG A 146 -18.75 3.82 -8.25
N PRO A 147 -19.91 4.11 -8.88
CA PRO A 147 -19.97 5.03 -10.00
C PRO A 147 -19.53 6.44 -9.59
N GLY A 148 -18.74 7.10 -10.44
CA GLY A 148 -18.32 8.48 -10.24
C GLY A 148 -17.54 8.71 -8.95
N TYR A 149 -16.82 7.73 -8.46
CA TYR A 149 -16.12 7.75 -7.17
C TYR A 149 -14.99 8.78 -7.10
N TYR A 150 -14.23 8.91 -8.20
CA TYR A 150 -13.09 9.82 -8.27
C TYR A 150 -13.52 11.23 -8.69
N GLU A 151 -12.72 12.24 -8.33
CA GLU A 151 -13.02 13.66 -8.61
C GLU A 151 -13.21 13.96 -10.09
N ASP A 152 -12.54 13.22 -10.96
CA ASP A 152 -12.68 13.34 -12.42
C ASP A 152 -13.88 12.58 -13.00
N GLY A 153 -14.71 11.99 -12.13
CA GLY A 153 -15.91 11.27 -12.51
C GLY A 153 -15.71 9.79 -12.87
N GLU A 154 -14.48 9.29 -12.81
CA GLU A 154 -14.20 7.88 -13.10
C GLU A 154 -14.76 6.97 -12.01
N ASP A 155 -15.19 5.78 -12.40
CA ASP A 155 -15.70 4.76 -11.50
C ASP A 155 -14.59 4.06 -10.74
N ALA A 156 -14.91 3.58 -9.55
CA ALA A 156 -14.06 2.69 -8.78
C ALA A 156 -14.59 1.27 -8.80
N LEU A 157 -13.75 0.30 -9.10
CA LEU A 157 -14.01 -1.11 -8.88
C LEU A 157 -13.57 -1.46 -7.46
N ARG A 158 -14.41 -2.20 -6.76
CA ARG A 158 -14.14 -2.64 -5.39
C ARG A 158 -13.68 -4.09 -5.39
N TYR A 159 -12.52 -4.32 -4.80
CA TYR A 159 -11.91 -5.65 -4.67
C TYR A 159 -11.72 -6.02 -3.20
N GLU A 160 -11.78 -7.30 -2.91
CA GLU A 160 -11.46 -7.84 -1.60
C GLU A 160 -10.73 -9.17 -1.68
N LYS A 161 -9.99 -9.47 -0.64
CA LYS A 161 -9.33 -10.76 -0.44
C LYS A 161 -9.49 -11.21 1.01
N ALA A 162 -9.87 -12.47 1.18
CA ALA A 162 -9.86 -13.10 2.48
C ALA A 162 -8.42 -13.34 2.95
N LEU A 163 -8.10 -12.82 4.14
CA LEU A 163 -6.80 -13.00 4.77
C LEU A 163 -6.88 -14.18 5.75
N ILE A 164 -7.03 -15.38 5.20
CA ILE A 164 -7.09 -16.58 6.01
C ILE A 164 -5.68 -16.89 6.47
N ALA A 165 -5.48 -17.05 7.78
CA ALA A 165 -4.26 -17.62 8.29
C ALA A 165 -4.07 -19.00 7.67
N ALA A 166 -2.88 -19.26 7.09
CA ALA A 166 -2.58 -20.61 6.62
C ALA A 166 -2.74 -21.56 7.81
N VAL A 167 -3.67 -22.49 7.70
CA VAL A 167 -3.79 -23.58 8.65
C VAL A 167 -2.58 -24.46 8.44
N ALA A 168 -1.68 -24.44 9.42
CA ALA A 168 -0.56 -25.36 9.42
C ALA A 168 -1.07 -26.81 9.57
#